data_7d68f3ecfe8f02fcc8002187d1124799
#
_entry.id   7d68f3ecfe8f02fcc8002187d1124799
#
_cell.length_a   1.000
_cell.length_b   1.000
_cell.length_c   1.000
_cell.angle_alpha   90.00
_cell.angle_beta   90.00
_cell.angle_gamma   90.00
#
_symmetry.space_group_name_H-M   'P 1'
#
loop_
_entity.id
_entity.type
_entity.pdbx_description
1 polymer ?
#
loop_
_entity_poly.entity_id
_entity_poly.type
_entity_poly.pdbx_seq_one_letter_code
_entity_poly.pdbx_strand_id
1 'polypeptide(L)'
;TKDEVKIGNAAKRAMVTNPKNTISFVKRLMGADFNDENVKKMQKLATYDIVNKSGKPYVKIDDKEYSPEQISSMIVGKMKKVAEDYVGEEIKDAVITVPAWFGDAARTATKTAGELAGLNVLRVINEPTSAALAANLMEDKKDKTVVVVDSGTGTVDVSVLELSDGMAEVLASNGDVYLGGKDYDDAIVKWVVDEFKKSDDVDLTKDNMAYARVVESAEKAKIELSSSTQTEINLPYISMKDGAPLNLAMTLSRAKFESLVKNLNDRTVEKAKVAVEKAGKKYADIDCI
;
A
#
# COMPACT_ATOMS: atom_id res chain seq x y z
N THR A 1 21.10 -9.05 0.85
CA THR A 1 22.47 -9.60 0.95
C THR A 1 23.44 -8.49 0.61
N LYS A 2 24.67 -8.53 1.14
CA LYS A 2 25.68 -7.47 0.95
C LYS A 2 25.95 -7.11 -0.53
N ASP A 3 25.57 -7.97 -1.46
CA ASP A 3 25.93 -7.88 -2.87
C ASP A 3 24.75 -7.79 -3.86
N GLU A 4 23.49 -7.86 -3.39
CA GLU A 4 22.34 -7.85 -4.28
C GLU A 4 21.16 -7.05 -3.71
N VAL A 5 20.66 -6.05 -4.47
CA VAL A 5 19.43 -5.32 -4.18
C VAL A 5 18.24 -6.10 -4.72
N LYS A 6 17.32 -6.52 -3.85
CA LYS A 6 16.06 -7.17 -4.22
C LYS A 6 14.90 -6.18 -4.15
N ILE A 7 14.02 -6.20 -5.15
CA ILE A 7 12.88 -5.27 -5.24
C ILE A 7 11.61 -6.06 -5.58
N GLY A 8 10.48 -5.63 -5.02
CA GLY A 8 9.17 -6.25 -5.27
C GLY A 8 9.04 -7.60 -4.58
N ASN A 9 8.47 -8.61 -5.26
CA ASN A 9 8.18 -9.92 -4.67
C ASN A 9 9.41 -10.64 -4.09
N ALA A 10 10.60 -10.43 -4.67
CA ALA A 10 11.84 -11.01 -4.14
C ALA A 10 12.20 -10.40 -2.78
N ALA A 11 12.03 -9.09 -2.60
CA ALA A 11 12.24 -8.41 -1.33
C ALA A 11 11.15 -8.81 -0.31
N LYS A 12 9.89 -8.89 -0.74
CA LYS A 12 8.77 -9.31 0.12
C LYS A 12 9.03 -10.69 0.73
N ARG A 13 9.51 -11.66 -0.06
CA ARG A 13 9.90 -12.99 0.45
C ARG A 13 11.10 -12.95 1.39
N ALA A 14 12.06 -12.06 1.16
CA ALA A 14 13.23 -11.90 2.02
C ALA A 14 12.90 -11.22 3.37
N MET A 15 11.77 -10.54 3.49
CA MET A 15 11.36 -9.84 4.72
C MET A 15 11.29 -10.77 5.94
N VAL A 16 10.91 -12.04 5.74
CA VAL A 16 10.81 -13.05 6.80
C VAL A 16 12.15 -13.35 7.45
N THR A 17 13.21 -13.45 6.63
CA THR A 17 14.56 -13.82 7.09
C THR A 17 15.47 -12.62 7.31
N ASN A 18 15.13 -11.46 6.75
CA ASN A 18 15.92 -10.24 6.85
C ASN A 18 15.03 -8.98 6.99
N PRO A 19 14.19 -8.90 8.04
CA PRO A 19 13.25 -7.80 8.23
C PRO A 19 13.92 -6.44 8.39
N LYS A 20 15.08 -6.38 9.05
CA LYS A 20 15.81 -5.13 9.31
C LYS A 20 16.34 -4.46 8.03
N ASN A 21 16.64 -5.23 7.00
CA ASN A 21 17.15 -4.74 5.72
C ASN A 21 16.10 -4.81 4.60
N THR A 22 14.84 -5.04 4.94
CA THR A 22 13.73 -5.05 3.98
C THR A 22 12.82 -3.85 4.23
N ILE A 23 12.87 -2.89 3.32
CA ILE A 23 12.18 -1.62 3.46
C ILE A 23 10.80 -1.70 2.83
N SER A 24 9.79 -1.24 3.56
CA SER A 24 8.41 -1.13 3.10
C SER A 24 7.80 0.21 3.51
N PHE A 25 6.74 0.62 2.81
CA PHE A 25 5.99 1.85 3.10
C PHE A 25 6.81 3.14 3.10
N VAL A 26 7.93 3.18 2.36
CA VAL A 26 8.80 4.36 2.26
C VAL A 26 8.06 5.61 1.74
N LYS A 27 6.98 5.44 0.98
CA LYS A 27 6.08 6.54 0.53
C LYS A 27 5.64 7.44 1.70
N ARG A 28 5.48 6.89 2.91
CA ARG A 28 5.07 7.62 4.12
C ARG A 28 6.15 8.57 4.66
N LEU A 29 7.39 8.45 4.19
CA LEU A 29 8.54 9.27 4.59
C LEU A 29 8.88 10.35 3.55
N MET A 30 8.22 10.35 2.37
CA MET A 30 8.52 11.27 1.27
C MET A 30 8.24 12.71 1.67
N GLY A 31 9.28 13.57 1.58
CA GLY A 31 9.21 14.99 1.90
C GLY A 31 8.97 15.32 3.37
N ALA A 32 8.98 14.33 4.27
CA ALA A 32 8.71 14.51 5.70
C ALA A 32 9.91 15.13 6.46
N ASP A 33 9.63 15.74 7.59
CA ASP A 33 10.63 16.07 8.60
C ASP A 33 10.73 14.95 9.64
N PHE A 34 11.95 14.74 10.19
CA PHE A 34 12.18 13.62 11.12
C PHE A 34 11.29 13.67 12.37
N ASN A 35 10.90 14.87 12.80
CA ASN A 35 10.06 15.08 13.98
C ASN A 35 8.56 14.96 13.72
N ASP A 36 8.12 14.75 12.46
CA ASP A 36 6.72 14.59 12.11
C ASP A 36 6.09 13.40 12.83
N GLU A 37 4.84 13.53 13.22
CA GLU A 37 4.10 12.46 13.90
C GLU A 37 4.01 11.19 13.08
N ASN A 38 3.87 11.32 11.74
CA ASN A 38 3.85 10.19 10.83
C ASN A 38 5.19 9.44 10.82
N VAL A 39 6.33 10.16 10.88
CA VAL A 39 7.66 9.54 10.98
C VAL A 39 7.81 8.82 12.31
N LYS A 40 7.40 9.43 13.43
CA LYS A 40 7.41 8.80 14.76
C LYS A 40 6.53 7.54 14.81
N LYS A 41 5.41 7.56 14.12
CA LYS A 41 4.53 6.39 14.00
C LYS A 41 5.18 5.30 13.15
N MET A 42 5.80 5.68 12.03
CA MET A 42 6.56 4.74 11.20
C MET A 42 7.73 4.10 11.94
N GLN A 43 8.48 4.84 12.77
CA GLN A 43 9.55 4.28 13.60
C GLN A 43 9.07 3.17 14.55
N LYS A 44 7.81 3.23 15.01
CA LYS A 44 7.22 2.19 15.87
C LYS A 44 6.71 0.97 15.10
N LEU A 45 6.35 1.15 13.83
CA LEU A 45 5.73 0.10 13.00
C LEU A 45 6.73 -0.59 12.08
N ALA A 46 7.79 0.12 11.67
CA ALA A 46 8.80 -0.42 10.76
C ALA A 46 9.65 -1.48 11.45
N THR A 47 10.04 -2.49 10.68
CA THR A 47 11.00 -3.52 11.10
C THR A 47 12.46 -3.10 10.89
N TYR A 48 12.66 -1.99 10.19
CA TYR A 48 13.95 -1.39 9.86
C TYR A 48 14.15 -0.07 10.60
N ASP A 49 15.38 0.39 10.70
CA ASP A 49 15.73 1.61 11.42
C ASP A 49 15.49 2.85 10.57
N ILE A 50 14.80 3.85 11.15
CA ILE A 50 14.62 5.18 10.59
C ILE A 50 15.42 6.16 11.47
N VAL A 51 16.46 6.76 10.90
CA VAL A 51 17.43 7.61 11.58
C VAL A 51 17.30 9.07 11.16
N ASN A 52 17.78 9.96 12.01
CA ASN A 52 17.79 11.40 11.71
C ASN A 52 19.08 11.77 10.98
N LYS A 53 18.95 12.40 9.83
CA LYS A 53 20.09 13.04 9.15
C LYS A 53 19.72 14.46 8.76
N SER A 54 20.32 15.42 9.45
CA SER A 54 20.06 16.85 9.22
C SER A 54 18.57 17.24 9.26
N GLY A 55 17.81 16.66 10.20
CA GLY A 55 16.39 16.94 10.37
C GLY A 55 15.45 16.14 9.45
N LYS A 56 15.99 15.29 8.58
CA LYS A 56 15.20 14.44 7.66
C LYS A 56 15.27 12.96 8.05
N PRO A 57 14.20 12.18 7.78
CA PRO A 57 14.22 10.74 8.01
C PRO A 57 15.06 10.04 6.93
N TYR A 58 15.99 9.20 7.36
CA TYR A 58 16.77 8.30 6.51
C TYR A 58 16.50 6.86 6.94
N VAL A 59 16.56 5.94 6.00
CA VAL A 59 16.44 4.50 6.23
C VAL A 59 17.83 3.91 6.33
N LYS A 60 18.09 3.16 7.40
CA LYS A 60 19.38 2.48 7.60
C LYS A 60 19.28 1.03 7.10
N ILE A 61 20.20 0.63 6.23
CA ILE A 61 20.38 -0.72 5.73
C ILE A 61 21.84 -1.11 5.97
N ASP A 62 22.08 -2.07 6.84
CA ASP A 62 23.42 -2.38 7.36
C ASP A 62 24.11 -1.11 7.90
N ASP A 63 25.26 -0.73 7.34
CA ASP A 63 26.01 0.47 7.73
C ASP A 63 25.74 1.69 6.82
N LYS A 64 24.78 1.61 5.92
CA LYS A 64 24.45 2.68 4.96
C LYS A 64 23.12 3.34 5.27
N GLU A 65 23.05 4.63 5.02
CA GLU A 65 21.84 5.44 5.17
C GLU A 65 21.35 5.89 3.80
N TYR A 66 20.06 5.70 3.55
CA TYR A 66 19.39 6.05 2.29
C TYR A 66 18.25 7.02 2.57
N SER A 67 18.14 8.07 1.74
CA SER A 67 16.97 8.92 1.78
C SER A 67 15.72 8.19 1.25
N PRO A 68 14.51 8.62 1.61
CA PRO A 68 13.27 8.09 1.05
C PRO A 68 13.25 8.13 -0.48
N GLU A 69 13.81 9.19 -1.09
CA GLU A 69 13.92 9.35 -2.53
C GLU A 69 14.83 8.27 -3.16
N GLN A 70 15.96 7.96 -2.52
CA GLN A 70 16.87 6.90 -2.98
C GLN A 70 16.22 5.52 -2.92
N ILE A 71 15.48 5.20 -1.85
CA ILE A 71 14.74 3.93 -1.77
C ILE A 71 13.61 3.89 -2.81
N SER A 72 12.88 5.00 -2.97
CA SER A 72 11.80 5.09 -3.98
C SER A 72 12.34 4.99 -5.39
N SER A 73 13.53 5.57 -5.68
CA SER A 73 14.16 5.48 -6.99
C SER A 73 14.50 4.04 -7.41
N MET A 74 14.84 3.18 -6.45
CA MET A 74 15.06 1.75 -6.73
C MET A 74 13.76 1.07 -7.21
N ILE A 75 12.62 1.43 -6.59
CA ILE A 75 11.29 0.91 -6.98
C ILE A 75 10.91 1.43 -8.38
N VAL A 76 11.06 2.74 -8.60
CA VAL A 76 10.77 3.38 -9.90
C VAL A 76 11.67 2.80 -10.99
N GLY A 77 12.97 2.60 -10.72
CA GLY A 77 13.92 1.96 -11.65
C GLY A 77 13.52 0.52 -11.99
N LYS A 78 12.96 -0.22 -11.03
CA LYS A 78 12.39 -1.55 -11.31
C LYS A 78 11.18 -1.45 -12.24
N MET A 79 10.30 -0.47 -12.06
CA MET A 79 9.14 -0.25 -12.93
C MET A 79 9.58 0.18 -14.33
N LYS A 80 10.56 1.08 -14.44
CA LYS A 80 11.20 1.43 -15.71
C LYS A 80 11.69 0.18 -16.45
N LYS A 81 12.46 -0.66 -15.76
CA LYS A 81 12.98 -1.92 -16.34
C LYS A 81 11.87 -2.85 -16.83
N VAL A 82 10.80 -3.03 -16.05
CA VAL A 82 9.65 -3.85 -16.45
C VAL A 82 8.97 -3.29 -17.70
N ALA A 83 8.81 -1.96 -17.77
CA ALA A 83 8.22 -1.31 -18.93
C ALA A 83 9.12 -1.43 -20.17
N GLU A 84 10.42 -1.22 -20.03
CA GLU A 84 11.41 -1.40 -21.11
C GLU A 84 11.44 -2.85 -21.64
N ASP A 85 11.39 -3.84 -20.74
CA ASP A 85 11.32 -5.26 -21.11
C ASP A 85 10.02 -5.58 -21.88
N TYR A 86 8.92 -4.88 -21.59
CA TYR A 86 7.63 -5.05 -22.25
C TYR A 86 7.58 -4.39 -23.63
N VAL A 87 8.06 -3.14 -23.76
CA VAL A 87 8.01 -2.39 -25.03
C VAL A 87 9.18 -2.68 -25.94
N GLY A 88 10.29 -3.22 -25.42
CA GLY A 88 11.49 -3.58 -26.18
C GLY A 88 12.42 -2.40 -26.50
N GLU A 89 12.21 -1.23 -25.90
CA GLU A 89 13.01 -0.03 -26.11
C GLU A 89 13.26 0.73 -24.80
N GLU A 90 14.24 1.64 -24.82
CA GLU A 90 14.58 2.48 -23.67
C GLU A 90 13.47 3.49 -23.39
N ILE A 91 13.04 3.57 -22.11
CA ILE A 91 12.07 4.56 -21.62
C ILE A 91 12.84 5.71 -20.97
N LYS A 92 12.66 6.92 -21.51
CA LYS A 92 13.33 8.14 -21.05
C LYS A 92 12.40 9.05 -20.28
N ASP A 93 11.15 9.20 -20.73
CA ASP A 93 10.18 10.13 -20.19
C ASP A 93 9.14 9.42 -19.32
N ALA A 94 8.70 10.10 -18.26
CA ALA A 94 7.65 9.58 -17.40
C ALA A 94 6.74 10.69 -16.84
N VAL A 95 5.49 10.33 -16.59
CA VAL A 95 4.58 11.06 -15.71
C VAL A 95 4.44 10.22 -14.45
N ILE A 96 4.62 10.84 -13.27
CA ILE A 96 4.52 10.15 -11.98
C ILE A 96 3.30 10.70 -11.22
N THR A 97 2.54 9.80 -10.61
CA THR A 97 1.36 10.18 -9.83
C THR A 97 1.68 10.26 -8.34
N VAL A 98 0.97 11.16 -7.65
CA VAL A 98 1.04 11.33 -6.19
C VAL A 98 -0.36 11.52 -5.62
N PRO A 99 -0.60 11.21 -4.35
CA PRO A 99 -1.84 11.56 -3.68
C PRO A 99 -2.16 13.05 -3.80
N ALA A 100 -3.43 13.42 -3.91
CA ALA A 100 -3.84 14.82 -4.06
C ALA A 100 -3.42 15.69 -2.87
N TRP A 101 -3.30 15.09 -1.67
CA TRP A 101 -2.88 15.78 -0.43
C TRP A 101 -1.36 15.92 -0.26
N PHE A 102 -0.55 15.35 -1.16
CA PHE A 102 0.89 15.58 -1.12
C PHE A 102 1.22 17.06 -1.30
N GLY A 103 1.88 17.65 -0.31
CA GLY A 103 2.44 19.01 -0.40
C GLY A 103 3.68 19.06 -1.30
N ASP A 104 4.18 20.28 -1.53
CA ASP A 104 5.29 20.53 -2.47
C ASP A 104 6.56 19.74 -2.14
N ALA A 105 6.89 19.57 -0.86
CA ALA A 105 8.05 18.78 -0.44
C ALA A 105 7.95 17.32 -0.89
N ALA A 106 6.79 16.68 -0.69
CA ALA A 106 6.56 15.29 -1.08
C ALA A 106 6.49 15.11 -2.60
N ARG A 107 5.90 16.09 -3.33
CA ARG A 107 5.86 16.12 -4.80
C ARG A 107 7.27 16.24 -5.38
N THR A 108 8.08 17.15 -4.84
CA THR A 108 9.48 17.34 -5.23
C THR A 108 10.30 16.08 -4.94
N ALA A 109 10.15 15.48 -3.75
CA ALA A 109 10.83 14.24 -3.39
C ALA A 109 10.46 13.09 -4.35
N THR A 110 9.19 12.99 -4.76
CA THR A 110 8.72 11.98 -5.72
C THR A 110 9.31 12.22 -7.12
N LYS A 111 9.36 13.48 -7.57
CA LYS A 111 10.02 13.85 -8.83
C LYS A 111 11.51 13.46 -8.80
N THR A 112 12.22 13.82 -7.73
CA THR A 112 13.63 13.47 -7.51
C THR A 112 13.85 11.95 -7.55
N ALA A 113 12.94 11.15 -6.96
CA ALA A 113 13.02 9.69 -7.04
C ALA A 113 12.95 9.18 -8.47
N GLY A 114 12.10 9.76 -9.32
CA GLY A 114 12.03 9.45 -10.75
C GLY A 114 13.31 9.81 -11.49
N GLU A 115 13.86 11.01 -11.22
CA GLU A 115 15.10 11.49 -11.82
C GLU A 115 16.31 10.62 -11.40
N LEU A 116 16.39 10.21 -10.13
CA LEU A 116 17.41 9.28 -9.63
C LEU A 116 17.29 7.88 -10.26
N ALA A 117 16.10 7.50 -10.73
CA ALA A 117 15.88 6.27 -11.48
C ALA A 117 16.26 6.39 -12.98
N GLY A 118 16.78 7.55 -13.40
CA GLY A 118 17.18 7.82 -14.79
C GLY A 118 16.00 8.14 -15.72
N LEU A 119 14.92 8.72 -15.18
CA LEU A 119 13.79 9.19 -15.96
C LEU A 119 13.78 10.73 -16.05
N ASN A 120 13.39 11.26 -17.20
CA ASN A 120 12.97 12.64 -17.34
C ASN A 120 11.51 12.74 -16.90
N VAL A 121 11.28 13.28 -15.70
CA VAL A 121 9.93 13.40 -15.14
C VAL A 121 9.24 14.64 -15.72
N LEU A 122 8.41 14.42 -16.74
CA LEU A 122 7.71 15.48 -17.46
C LEU A 122 6.71 16.21 -16.56
N ARG A 123 5.95 15.44 -15.74
CA ARG A 123 4.96 15.99 -14.81
C ARG A 123 4.80 15.07 -13.59
N VAL A 124 4.40 15.70 -12.49
CA VAL A 124 3.83 15.03 -11.31
C VAL A 124 2.34 15.44 -11.26
N ILE A 125 1.44 14.46 -11.33
CA ILE A 125 -0.02 14.69 -11.35
C ILE A 125 -0.70 13.98 -10.17
N ASN A 126 -1.94 14.38 -9.86
CA ASN A 126 -2.69 13.75 -8.79
C ASN A 126 -3.18 12.35 -9.19
N GLU A 127 -3.06 11.38 -8.29
CA GLU A 127 -3.57 10.01 -8.48
C GLU A 127 -5.07 10.00 -8.85
N PRO A 128 -5.98 10.75 -8.18
CA PRO A 128 -7.39 10.75 -8.56
C PRO A 128 -7.66 11.36 -9.95
N THR A 129 -6.86 12.34 -10.38
CA THR A 129 -6.96 12.91 -11.73
C THR A 129 -6.56 11.86 -12.79
N SER A 130 -5.50 11.10 -12.53
CA SER A 130 -5.07 10.03 -13.45
C SER A 130 -6.06 8.87 -13.49
N ALA A 131 -6.71 8.55 -12.36
CA ALA A 131 -7.77 7.54 -12.30
C ALA A 131 -8.99 7.96 -13.13
N ALA A 132 -9.45 9.22 -13.01
CA ALA A 132 -10.55 9.76 -13.81
C ALA A 132 -10.22 9.75 -15.30
N LEU A 133 -8.98 10.09 -15.67
CA LEU A 133 -8.50 10.04 -17.06
C LEU A 133 -8.52 8.60 -17.60
N ALA A 134 -7.98 7.65 -16.84
CA ALA A 134 -7.92 6.23 -17.24
C ALA A 134 -9.32 5.59 -17.36
N ALA A 135 -10.29 6.08 -16.60
CA ALA A 135 -11.68 5.65 -16.68
C ALA A 135 -12.47 6.34 -17.82
N ASN A 136 -11.80 7.13 -18.66
CA ASN A 136 -12.39 7.94 -19.75
C ASN A 136 -13.51 8.88 -19.29
N LEU A 137 -13.52 9.27 -18.01
CA LEU A 137 -14.55 10.18 -17.47
C LEU A 137 -14.39 11.61 -17.97
N MET A 138 -13.21 11.96 -18.49
CA MET A 138 -12.88 13.30 -19.02
C MET A 138 -13.25 13.46 -20.51
N GLU A 139 -13.62 12.40 -21.22
CA GLU A 139 -14.03 12.47 -22.63
C GLU A 139 -15.45 13.01 -22.81
N ASP A 140 -16.29 12.84 -21.80
CA ASP A 140 -17.66 13.37 -21.80
C ASP A 140 -17.62 14.89 -21.52
N LYS A 141 -18.21 15.68 -22.40
CA LYS A 141 -18.26 17.16 -22.29
C LYS A 141 -19.25 17.68 -21.24
N LYS A 142 -19.90 16.80 -20.50
CA LYS A 142 -20.81 17.18 -19.41
C LYS A 142 -20.03 17.37 -18.13
N ASP A 143 -20.37 18.42 -17.40
CA ASP A 143 -19.87 18.63 -16.06
C ASP A 143 -20.31 17.48 -15.16
N LYS A 144 -19.36 16.92 -14.39
CA LYS A 144 -19.60 15.81 -13.46
C LYS A 144 -18.90 16.05 -12.14
N THR A 145 -19.55 15.69 -11.06
CA THR A 145 -18.92 15.55 -9.74
C THR A 145 -18.62 14.07 -9.49
N VAL A 146 -17.35 13.75 -9.33
CA VAL A 146 -16.87 12.36 -9.21
C VAL A 146 -16.17 12.16 -7.86
N VAL A 147 -16.45 11.05 -7.20
CA VAL A 147 -15.68 10.60 -6.04
C VAL A 147 -14.73 9.50 -6.48
N VAL A 148 -13.44 9.70 -6.28
CA VAL A 148 -12.42 8.67 -6.50
C VAL A 148 -12.00 8.09 -5.16
N VAL A 149 -12.15 6.77 -5.01
CA VAL A 149 -11.67 6.02 -3.85
C VAL A 149 -10.47 5.19 -4.29
N ASP A 150 -9.29 5.62 -3.89
CA ASP A 150 -8.03 4.90 -4.13
C ASP A 150 -7.65 4.11 -2.89
N SER A 151 -7.81 2.79 -2.97
CA SER A 151 -7.47 1.86 -1.87
C SER A 151 -6.26 1.03 -2.24
N GLY A 152 -5.09 1.51 -1.82
CA GLY A 152 -3.82 0.82 -2.02
C GLY A 152 -3.49 -0.22 -0.95
N THR A 153 -2.25 -0.69 -0.93
CA THR A 153 -1.79 -1.67 0.08
C THR A 153 -1.74 -1.09 1.49
N GLY A 154 -1.41 0.19 1.63
CA GLY A 154 -1.15 0.80 2.94
C GLY A 154 -1.88 2.12 3.21
N THR A 155 -2.58 2.67 2.23
CA THR A 155 -3.34 3.91 2.32
C THR A 155 -4.69 3.78 1.65
N VAL A 156 -5.67 4.53 2.15
CA VAL A 156 -6.92 4.82 1.45
C VAL A 156 -7.00 6.33 1.25
N ASP A 157 -7.18 6.74 0.01
CA ASP A 157 -7.32 8.12 -0.39
C ASP A 157 -8.68 8.33 -1.08
N VAL A 158 -9.43 9.33 -0.65
CA VAL A 158 -10.71 9.70 -1.24
C VAL A 158 -10.64 11.13 -1.71
N SER A 159 -10.94 11.35 -2.97
CA SER A 159 -10.95 12.69 -3.57
C SER A 159 -12.26 12.95 -4.28
N VAL A 160 -12.77 14.17 -4.12
CA VAL A 160 -13.93 14.67 -4.87
C VAL A 160 -13.41 15.57 -5.98
N LEU A 161 -13.75 15.25 -7.22
CA LEU A 161 -13.34 15.98 -8.40
C LEU A 161 -14.56 16.61 -9.07
N GLU A 162 -14.35 17.78 -9.62
CA GLU A 162 -15.23 18.37 -10.64
C GLU A 162 -14.56 18.22 -12.01
N LEU A 163 -15.26 17.59 -12.94
CA LEU A 163 -14.82 17.39 -14.31
C LEU A 163 -15.62 18.35 -15.20
N SER A 164 -14.94 19.20 -15.93
CA SER A 164 -15.56 20.18 -16.85
C SER A 164 -14.60 20.49 -17.99
N ASP A 165 -15.10 20.52 -19.22
CA ASP A 165 -14.34 20.88 -20.43
C ASP A 165 -12.98 20.17 -20.59
N GLY A 166 -12.90 18.89 -20.21
CA GLY A 166 -11.67 18.11 -20.27
C GLY A 166 -10.64 18.45 -19.17
N MET A 167 -11.04 19.25 -18.19
CA MET A 167 -10.26 19.53 -16.98
C MET A 167 -10.79 18.74 -15.79
N ALA A 168 -9.90 18.45 -14.85
CA ALA A 168 -10.25 17.84 -13.57
C ALA A 168 -9.74 18.72 -12.42
N GLU A 169 -10.65 19.24 -11.64
CA GLU A 169 -10.35 20.00 -10.43
C GLU A 169 -10.59 19.13 -9.20
N VAL A 170 -9.62 19.07 -8.30
CA VAL A 170 -9.77 18.38 -7.01
C VAL A 170 -10.36 19.35 -6.00
N LEU A 171 -11.66 19.21 -5.72
CA LEU A 171 -12.37 20.07 -4.76
C LEU A 171 -11.97 19.79 -3.32
N ALA A 172 -11.82 18.52 -2.96
CA ALA A 172 -11.39 18.11 -1.65
C ALA A 172 -10.77 16.73 -1.68
N SER A 173 -9.90 16.47 -0.70
CA SER A 173 -9.33 15.14 -0.43
C SER A 173 -9.39 14.82 1.06
N ASN A 174 -9.54 13.55 1.36
CA ASN A 174 -9.40 12.98 2.69
C ASN A 174 -8.85 11.57 2.57
N GLY A 175 -8.27 11.02 3.62
CA GLY A 175 -7.69 9.70 3.54
C GLY A 175 -7.26 9.15 4.89
N ASP A 176 -6.68 7.96 4.85
CA ASP A 176 -6.05 7.33 6.00
C ASP A 176 -4.75 6.65 5.53
N VAL A 177 -3.62 7.18 5.98
CA VAL A 177 -2.28 6.67 5.61
C VAL A 177 -1.91 5.37 6.33
N TYR A 178 -2.81 4.87 7.17
CA TYR A 178 -2.69 3.61 7.92
C TYR A 178 -3.95 2.74 7.76
N LEU A 179 -4.51 2.74 6.56
CA LEU A 179 -5.62 1.87 6.16
C LEU A 179 -5.38 1.43 4.72
N GLY A 180 -5.33 0.13 4.48
CA GLY A 180 -5.13 -0.43 3.14
C GLY A 180 -5.14 -1.94 3.15
N GLY A 181 -4.88 -2.55 2.00
CA GLY A 181 -4.93 -3.99 1.79
C GLY A 181 -4.20 -4.83 2.84
N LYS A 182 -3.09 -4.29 3.39
CA LYS A 182 -2.36 -4.95 4.48
C LYS A 182 -3.21 -5.11 5.74
N ASP A 183 -4.02 -4.13 6.11
CA ASP A 183 -4.87 -4.21 7.30
C ASP A 183 -5.95 -5.27 7.14
N TYR A 184 -6.43 -5.47 5.91
CA TYR A 184 -7.35 -6.56 5.55
C TYR A 184 -6.65 -7.93 5.65
N ASP A 185 -5.40 -8.04 5.18
CA ASP A 185 -4.60 -9.26 5.35
C ASP A 185 -4.38 -9.56 6.83
N ASP A 186 -3.99 -8.55 7.62
CA ASP A 186 -3.74 -8.69 9.06
C ASP A 186 -4.99 -9.14 9.83
N ALA A 187 -6.19 -8.75 9.42
CA ALA A 187 -7.45 -9.24 10.00
C ALA A 187 -7.63 -10.74 9.77
N ILE A 188 -7.30 -11.25 8.57
CA ILE A 188 -7.32 -12.69 8.27
C ILE A 188 -6.23 -13.41 9.06
N VAL A 189 -5.00 -12.88 9.06
CA VAL A 189 -3.87 -13.45 9.82
C VAL A 189 -4.24 -13.62 11.28
N LYS A 190 -4.77 -12.55 11.89
CA LYS A 190 -5.20 -12.59 13.29
C LYS A 190 -6.25 -13.68 13.52
N TRP A 191 -7.25 -13.77 12.68
CA TRP A 191 -8.28 -14.79 12.79
C TRP A 191 -7.69 -16.20 12.69
N VAL A 192 -6.83 -16.47 11.71
CA VAL A 192 -6.17 -17.79 11.52
C VAL A 192 -5.34 -18.16 12.73
N VAL A 193 -4.52 -17.24 13.23
CA VAL A 193 -3.65 -17.48 14.41
C VAL A 193 -4.49 -17.74 15.66
N ASP A 194 -5.54 -16.92 15.88
CA ASP A 194 -6.41 -17.07 17.05
C ASP A 194 -7.18 -18.41 17.02
N GLU A 195 -7.71 -18.83 15.86
CA GLU A 195 -8.42 -20.11 15.74
C GLU A 195 -7.47 -21.31 15.89
N PHE A 196 -6.28 -21.26 15.27
CA PHE A 196 -5.28 -22.32 15.41
C PHE A 196 -4.79 -22.47 16.86
N LYS A 197 -4.61 -21.35 17.55
CA LYS A 197 -4.25 -21.37 18.97
C LYS A 197 -5.36 -21.98 19.84
N LYS A 198 -6.63 -21.79 19.50
CA LYS A 198 -7.77 -22.39 20.22
C LYS A 198 -7.84 -23.90 20.01
N SER A 199 -7.61 -24.37 18.77
CA SER A 199 -7.73 -25.80 18.43
C SER A 199 -6.53 -26.62 18.90
N ASP A 200 -5.31 -26.11 18.68
CA ASP A 200 -4.08 -26.88 18.85
C ASP A 200 -3.21 -26.39 20.01
N ASP A 201 -3.57 -25.30 20.68
CA ASP A 201 -2.82 -24.66 21.77
C ASP A 201 -1.39 -24.27 21.38
N VAL A 202 -1.19 -23.90 20.11
CA VAL A 202 0.11 -23.46 19.55
C VAL A 202 -0.02 -22.03 19.03
N ASP A 203 0.92 -21.18 19.42
CA ASP A 203 0.99 -19.77 19.02
C ASP A 203 1.95 -19.61 17.82
N LEU A 204 1.39 -19.53 16.62
CA LEU A 204 2.15 -19.39 15.37
C LEU A 204 2.95 -18.08 15.27
N THR A 205 2.64 -17.06 16.10
CA THR A 205 3.40 -15.80 16.11
C THR A 205 4.81 -15.95 16.66
N LYS A 206 5.08 -17.04 17.38
CA LYS A 206 6.40 -17.34 17.97
C LYS A 206 7.38 -17.99 16.98
N ASP A 207 6.88 -18.46 15.84
CA ASP A 207 7.68 -19.02 14.74
C ASP A 207 7.56 -18.11 13.52
N ASN A 208 8.64 -17.40 13.22
CA ASN A 208 8.68 -16.45 12.11
C ASN A 208 8.38 -17.12 10.75
N MET A 209 8.81 -18.37 10.56
CA MET A 209 8.57 -19.10 9.30
C MET A 209 7.09 -19.50 9.16
N ALA A 210 6.51 -20.04 10.24
CA ALA A 210 5.09 -20.35 10.28
C ALA A 210 4.23 -19.10 10.09
N TYR A 211 4.54 -18.05 10.83
CA TYR A 211 3.82 -16.77 10.74
C TYR A 211 3.85 -16.19 9.33
N ALA A 212 5.00 -16.21 8.66
CA ALA A 212 5.11 -15.71 7.29
C ALA A 212 4.28 -16.52 6.28
N ARG A 213 4.21 -17.84 6.45
CA ARG A 213 3.35 -18.69 5.62
C ARG A 213 1.86 -18.36 5.83
N VAL A 214 1.47 -18.04 7.06
CA VAL A 214 0.09 -17.57 7.35
C VAL A 214 -0.17 -16.24 6.66
N VAL A 215 0.76 -15.27 6.75
CA VAL A 215 0.64 -13.94 6.11
C VAL A 215 0.48 -14.09 4.58
N GLU A 216 1.32 -14.90 3.93
CA GLU A 216 1.25 -15.14 2.49
C GLU A 216 -0.08 -15.79 2.09
N SER A 217 -0.55 -16.75 2.88
CA SER A 217 -1.80 -17.46 2.61
C SER A 217 -3.04 -16.57 2.84
N ALA A 218 -2.98 -15.69 3.84
CA ALA A 218 -4.04 -14.71 4.10
C ALA A 218 -4.22 -13.72 2.93
N GLU A 219 -3.14 -13.20 2.37
CA GLU A 219 -3.19 -12.35 1.18
C GLU A 219 -3.80 -13.08 -0.03
N LYS A 220 -3.37 -14.33 -0.27
CA LYS A 220 -3.96 -15.16 -1.34
C LYS A 220 -5.45 -15.37 -1.13
N ALA A 221 -5.85 -15.72 0.09
CA ALA A 221 -7.25 -15.91 0.44
C ALA A 221 -8.10 -14.65 0.21
N LYS A 222 -7.58 -13.47 0.61
CA LYS A 222 -8.23 -12.19 0.32
C LYS A 222 -8.45 -11.98 -1.18
N ILE A 223 -7.43 -12.24 -2.00
CA ILE A 223 -7.50 -12.09 -3.46
C ILE A 223 -8.54 -13.03 -4.05
N GLU A 224 -8.53 -14.31 -3.66
CA GLU A 224 -9.48 -15.32 -4.14
C GLU A 224 -10.93 -14.99 -3.77
N LEU A 225 -11.15 -14.42 -2.59
CA LEU A 225 -12.49 -14.00 -2.16
C LEU A 225 -13.06 -12.82 -2.96
N SER A 226 -12.28 -12.16 -3.83
CA SER A 226 -12.82 -11.18 -4.78
C SER A 226 -13.72 -11.83 -5.84
N SER A 227 -13.46 -13.07 -6.21
CA SER A 227 -14.22 -13.81 -7.23
C SER A 227 -14.97 -15.03 -6.68
N SER A 228 -14.60 -15.55 -5.50
CA SER A 228 -15.17 -16.74 -4.88
C SER A 228 -15.96 -16.41 -3.62
N THR A 229 -16.95 -17.23 -3.28
CA THR A 229 -17.73 -17.11 -2.04
C THR A 229 -17.03 -17.72 -0.82
N GLN A 230 -16.04 -18.57 -1.06
CA GLN A 230 -15.18 -19.18 -0.04
C GLN A 230 -13.83 -19.57 -0.63
N THR A 231 -12.83 -19.71 0.23
CA THR A 231 -11.48 -20.19 -0.10
C THR A 231 -10.93 -21.05 1.03
N GLU A 232 -9.91 -21.86 0.73
CA GLU A 232 -9.23 -22.71 1.72
C GLU A 232 -7.85 -22.16 2.04
N ILE A 233 -7.54 -22.06 3.33
CA ILE A 233 -6.20 -21.79 3.84
C ILE A 233 -5.63 -23.13 4.31
N ASN A 234 -4.74 -23.72 3.51
CA ASN A 234 -4.14 -25.04 3.78
C ASN A 234 -2.63 -24.92 3.85
N LEU A 235 -2.10 -25.12 5.05
CA LEU A 235 -0.68 -25.02 5.38
C LEU A 235 -0.21 -26.30 6.07
N PRO A 236 0.19 -27.34 5.31
CA PRO A 236 0.69 -28.57 5.89
C PRO A 236 2.01 -28.32 6.63
N TYR A 237 2.22 -29.10 7.70
CA TYR A 237 3.44 -29.03 8.55
C TYR A 237 3.74 -27.60 9.02
N ILE A 238 2.69 -26.88 9.48
CA ILE A 238 2.85 -25.48 9.91
C ILE A 238 3.59 -25.35 11.25
N SER A 239 3.48 -26.34 12.11
CA SER A 239 4.13 -26.39 13.42
C SER A 239 4.31 -27.84 13.90
N MET A 240 4.84 -28.00 15.11
CA MET A 240 4.95 -29.28 15.79
C MET A 240 4.44 -29.16 17.23
N LYS A 241 3.79 -30.20 17.73
CA LYS A 241 3.43 -30.36 19.16
C LYS A 241 3.72 -31.76 19.61
N ASP A 242 4.45 -31.88 20.72
CA ASP A 242 4.84 -33.17 21.31
C ASP A 242 5.54 -34.14 20.32
N GLY A 243 6.33 -33.60 19.39
CA GLY A 243 7.01 -34.35 18.34
C GLY A 243 6.14 -34.76 17.15
N ALA A 244 4.84 -34.41 17.13
CA ALA A 244 3.94 -34.67 16.02
C ALA A 244 3.75 -33.40 15.15
N PRO A 245 3.74 -33.55 13.81
CA PRO A 245 3.49 -32.42 12.92
C PRO A 245 2.04 -31.97 12.99
N LEU A 246 1.84 -30.65 13.01
CA LEU A 246 0.53 -30.01 12.94
C LEU A 246 0.29 -29.44 11.55
N ASN A 247 -0.95 -29.57 11.07
CA ASN A 247 -1.41 -29.01 9.81
C ASN A 247 -2.51 -27.98 10.08
N LEU A 248 -2.46 -26.86 9.38
CA LEU A 248 -3.53 -25.88 9.40
C LEU A 248 -4.38 -26.06 8.13
N ALA A 249 -5.67 -26.32 8.31
CA ALA A 249 -6.64 -26.38 7.24
C ALA A 249 -7.93 -25.68 7.70
N MET A 250 -8.24 -24.53 7.08
CA MET A 250 -9.39 -23.69 7.44
C MET A 250 -10.10 -23.23 6.18
N THR A 251 -11.42 -23.19 6.20
CA THR A 251 -12.24 -22.55 5.17
C THR A 251 -12.61 -21.15 5.61
N LEU A 252 -12.30 -20.15 4.78
CA LEU A 252 -12.70 -18.76 4.96
C LEU A 252 -13.79 -18.42 3.96
N SER A 253 -15.02 -18.13 4.43
CA SER A 253 -16.09 -17.62 3.58
C SER A 253 -15.97 -16.10 3.41
N ARG A 254 -16.48 -15.57 2.28
CA ARG A 254 -16.57 -14.13 2.03
C ARG A 254 -17.35 -13.42 3.16
N ALA A 255 -18.46 -13.97 3.61
CA ALA A 255 -19.26 -13.41 4.71
C ALA A 255 -18.45 -13.32 6.01
N LYS A 256 -17.62 -14.35 6.31
CA LYS A 256 -16.72 -14.29 7.48
C LYS A 256 -15.66 -13.21 7.29
N PHE A 257 -15.01 -13.13 6.11
CA PHE A 257 -14.04 -12.09 5.80
C PHE A 257 -14.66 -10.69 5.95
N GLU A 258 -15.82 -10.44 5.36
CA GLU A 258 -16.54 -9.16 5.48
C GLU A 258 -16.80 -8.79 6.94
N SER A 259 -17.14 -9.75 7.78
CA SER A 259 -17.33 -9.53 9.22
C SER A 259 -16.03 -9.15 9.94
N LEU A 260 -14.89 -9.74 9.54
CA LEU A 260 -13.58 -9.45 10.11
C LEU A 260 -13.09 -8.02 9.78
N VAL A 261 -13.44 -7.53 8.59
CA VAL A 261 -12.96 -6.24 8.07
C VAL A 261 -13.99 -5.13 8.12
N LYS A 262 -15.15 -5.36 8.74
CA LYS A 262 -16.24 -4.38 8.79
C LYS A 262 -15.79 -3.01 9.28
N ASN A 263 -14.99 -2.96 10.34
CA ASN A 263 -14.46 -1.72 10.90
C ASN A 263 -13.54 -0.96 9.93
N LEU A 264 -12.81 -1.68 9.06
CA LEU A 264 -11.94 -1.07 8.05
C LEU A 264 -12.79 -0.45 6.94
N ASN A 265 -13.85 -1.16 6.51
CA ASN A 265 -14.82 -0.63 5.55
C ASN A 265 -15.55 0.60 6.11
N ASP A 266 -16.00 0.56 7.36
CA ASP A 266 -16.68 1.69 8.02
C ASP A 266 -15.75 2.92 8.06
N ARG A 267 -14.45 2.74 8.32
CA ARG A 267 -13.45 3.83 8.27
C ARG A 267 -13.30 4.40 6.87
N THR A 268 -13.26 3.56 5.83
CA THR A 268 -13.18 4.02 4.43
C THR A 268 -14.40 4.86 4.07
N VAL A 269 -15.59 4.39 4.40
CA VAL A 269 -16.86 5.11 4.16
C VAL A 269 -16.87 6.46 4.89
N GLU A 270 -16.37 6.51 6.11
CA GLU A 270 -16.28 7.76 6.88
C GLU A 270 -15.32 8.77 6.20
N LYS A 271 -14.19 8.29 5.65
CA LYS A 271 -13.29 9.16 4.89
C LYS A 271 -13.96 9.73 3.64
N ALA A 272 -14.78 8.93 2.95
CA ALA A 272 -15.54 9.38 1.79
C ALA A 272 -16.58 10.44 2.17
N LYS A 273 -17.35 10.23 3.25
CA LYS A 273 -18.31 11.22 3.75
C LYS A 273 -17.66 12.56 4.04
N VAL A 274 -16.55 12.54 4.79
CA VAL A 274 -15.81 13.77 5.14
C VAL A 274 -15.24 14.45 3.88
N ALA A 275 -14.80 13.70 2.86
CA ALA A 275 -14.33 14.30 1.61
C ALA A 275 -15.46 15.04 0.87
N VAL A 276 -16.65 14.41 0.79
CA VAL A 276 -17.83 15.02 0.16
C VAL A 276 -18.28 16.29 0.91
N GLU A 277 -18.32 16.24 2.24
CA GLU A 277 -18.65 17.42 3.07
C GLU A 277 -17.64 18.55 2.87
N LYS A 278 -16.33 18.25 2.87
CA LYS A 278 -15.27 19.24 2.62
C LYS A 278 -15.35 19.87 1.23
N ALA A 279 -15.84 19.12 0.24
CA ALA A 279 -16.08 19.63 -1.12
C ALA A 279 -17.33 20.52 -1.21
N GLY A 280 -18.10 20.66 -0.13
CA GLY A 280 -19.37 21.43 -0.12
C GLY A 280 -20.48 20.77 -0.95
N LYS A 281 -20.34 19.47 -1.25
CA LYS A 281 -21.31 18.71 -2.07
C LYS A 281 -22.22 17.86 -1.19
N LYS A 282 -23.40 17.52 -1.73
CA LYS A 282 -24.32 16.52 -1.15
C LYS A 282 -24.12 15.21 -1.88
N TYR A 283 -24.54 14.11 -1.27
CA TYR A 283 -24.45 12.79 -1.93
C TYR A 283 -25.26 12.72 -3.24
N ALA A 284 -26.35 13.49 -3.33
CA ALA A 284 -27.15 13.58 -4.56
C ALA A 284 -26.45 14.34 -5.69
N ASP A 285 -25.39 15.08 -5.41
CA ASP A 285 -24.62 15.83 -6.40
C ASP A 285 -23.50 14.98 -7.02
N ILE A 286 -23.31 13.75 -6.55
CA ILE A 286 -22.27 12.84 -7.01
C ILE A 286 -22.81 12.04 -8.20
N ASP A 287 -22.19 12.21 -9.36
CA ASP A 287 -22.58 11.52 -10.60
C ASP A 287 -21.95 10.13 -10.73
N CYS A 288 -20.75 9.94 -10.12
CA CYS A 288 -19.99 8.69 -10.24
C CYS A 288 -19.05 8.50 -9.05
N ILE A 289 -18.80 7.22 -8.72
CA ILE A 289 -17.75 6.77 -7.79
C ILE A 289 -16.86 5.79 -8.54
#